data_4b12f07609bdbf0dd80d19de34c8d685
#
_entry.id   4b12f07609bdbf0dd80d19de34c8d685
#
_cell.length_a   1.000
_cell.length_b   1.000
_cell.length_c   1.000
_cell.angle_alpha   90.00
_cell.angle_beta   90.00
_cell.angle_gamma   90.00
#
_symmetry.space_group_name_H-M   'P 1'
#
loop_
_entity.id
_entity.type
_entity.pdbx_description
1 polymer ?
#
loop_
_entity_poly.entity_id
_entity_poly.type
_entity_poly.pdbx_seq_one_letter_code
_entity_poly.pdbx_strand_id
1 'polypeptide(L)'
;MSDLQLKCPACGAPINFDVPSGKMKCNFCGAMFSVEEVNQFNGISAANQQLNAAYQAQKEGTQPPPAPGSPSGQQTDLPLPAQPATESGPVPPAGAAAPVPQTGWVEPPPTYMDEATGQQMAQFECDSCGGEIIGSPDMVSAKCPWCNNNFVATGQLVRTRVPDRMIPFGMTKEQALATFKKEASRLKLAPNAFQHASVDDIQGVYIPYWLYDASVYGTAEFECERRRTWSDSDYTYTEHDVYQVSRSGNIAYLDVPVSGTSKVTEDLTESIEPFDYSTSVGFSPAYLTGFMTNKYDVEAEEANPRALDRMRHSAEDVLRDSVTGYDSVNLTSSAFEPAFGELEYVFLPVWLLNVDFQGKNYNYAMNGQTGKFVGTFPVSKAKYWGGLIGIATALAAVVGSVFIPFIMPWFFD
;
A
#
# COMPACT_ATOMS: atom_id res chain seq x y z
N MET A 1 26.09 13.48 1.30
CA MET A 1 26.06 12.36 2.26
C MET A 1 25.89 11.11 1.44
N SER A 2 26.75 10.14 1.64
CA SER A 2 26.69 8.85 0.98
C SER A 2 25.35 8.16 1.29
N ASP A 3 24.78 7.49 0.31
CA ASP A 3 23.62 6.63 0.49
C ASP A 3 23.91 5.61 1.59
N LEU A 4 22.92 5.35 2.46
CA LEU A 4 23.15 4.55 3.66
C LEU A 4 23.30 3.07 3.30
N GLN A 5 24.53 2.61 3.22
CA GLN A 5 24.80 1.18 3.14
C GLN A 5 24.98 0.61 4.55
N LEU A 6 24.06 -0.27 4.96
CA LEU A 6 24.14 -0.92 6.26
C LEU A 6 25.33 -1.86 6.33
N LYS A 7 26.18 -1.66 7.33
CA LYS A 7 27.40 -2.44 7.56
C LYS A 7 27.18 -3.47 8.65
N CYS A 8 27.75 -4.63 8.43
CA CYS A 8 27.76 -5.71 9.42
C CYS A 8 28.63 -5.32 10.63
N PRO A 9 28.10 -5.40 11.87
CA PRO A 9 28.88 -5.10 13.07
C PRO A 9 30.15 -5.97 13.25
N ALA A 10 30.15 -7.19 12.69
CA ALA A 10 31.29 -8.11 12.85
C ALA A 10 32.39 -7.89 11.80
N CYS A 11 32.09 -7.61 10.54
CA CYS A 11 33.08 -7.59 9.46
C CYS A 11 33.02 -6.35 8.55
N GLY A 12 32.08 -5.42 8.78
CA GLY A 12 31.94 -4.21 7.98
C GLY A 12 31.36 -4.41 6.57
N ALA A 13 31.10 -5.65 6.15
CA ALA A 13 30.48 -5.95 4.85
C ALA A 13 28.99 -5.58 4.82
N PRO A 14 28.38 -5.41 3.63
CA PRO A 14 26.94 -5.20 3.53
C PRO A 14 26.12 -6.28 4.24
N ILE A 15 25.06 -5.88 4.93
CA ILE A 15 24.16 -6.77 5.64
C ILE A 15 22.73 -6.59 5.14
N ASN A 16 21.97 -7.69 5.04
CA ASN A 16 20.62 -7.70 4.49
C ASN A 16 19.61 -8.27 5.48
N PHE A 17 18.36 -7.86 5.35
CA PHE A 17 17.27 -8.45 6.12
C PHE A 17 16.93 -9.86 5.62
N ASP A 18 16.91 -10.83 6.52
CA ASP A 18 16.60 -12.24 6.25
C ASP A 18 15.17 -12.54 6.74
N VAL A 19 14.24 -12.59 5.80
CA VAL A 19 12.80 -12.78 6.08
C VAL A 19 12.52 -14.02 6.94
N PRO A 20 13.13 -15.22 6.68
CA PRO A 20 12.83 -16.42 7.47
C PRO A 20 13.20 -16.30 8.95
N SER A 21 14.26 -15.58 9.26
CA SER A 21 14.73 -15.44 10.65
C SER A 21 14.22 -14.16 11.33
N GLY A 22 13.70 -13.19 10.55
CA GLY A 22 13.35 -11.86 11.05
C GLY A 22 14.55 -11.04 11.53
N LYS A 23 15.77 -11.38 11.09
CA LYS A 23 17.04 -10.79 11.52
C LYS A 23 17.86 -10.26 10.34
N MET A 24 18.87 -9.47 10.65
CA MET A 24 19.85 -9.02 9.68
C MET A 24 20.93 -10.09 9.52
N LYS A 25 21.16 -10.57 8.29
CA LYS A 25 22.13 -11.61 7.97
C LYS A 25 23.24 -11.07 7.07
N CYS A 26 24.47 -11.28 7.48
CA CYS A 26 25.63 -10.97 6.68
C CYS A 26 25.99 -12.14 5.77
N ASN A 27 25.89 -11.94 4.45
CA ASN A 27 26.22 -12.98 3.48
C ASN A 27 27.74 -13.25 3.39
N PHE A 28 28.58 -12.39 3.97
CA PHE A 28 30.03 -12.48 3.91
C PHE A 28 30.62 -13.32 5.07
N CYS A 29 30.25 -13.00 6.32
CA CYS A 29 30.74 -13.70 7.49
C CYS A 29 29.73 -14.67 8.12
N GLY A 30 28.50 -14.69 7.62
CA GLY A 30 27.42 -15.55 8.13
C GLY A 30 26.81 -15.11 9.47
N ALA A 31 27.29 -14.01 10.07
CA ALA A 31 26.79 -13.53 11.36
C ALA A 31 25.35 -12.99 11.19
N MET A 32 24.55 -13.17 12.24
CA MET A 32 23.16 -12.71 12.33
C MET A 32 23.03 -11.77 13.53
N PHE A 33 22.33 -10.66 13.30
CA PHE A 33 22.09 -9.60 14.31
C PHE A 33 20.60 -9.26 14.33
N SER A 34 20.14 -8.69 15.44
CA SER A 34 18.83 -8.03 15.45
C SER A 34 18.87 -6.75 14.60
N VAL A 35 17.70 -6.28 14.19
CA VAL A 35 17.60 -5.00 13.45
C VAL A 35 18.08 -3.85 14.33
N GLU A 36 17.79 -3.89 15.63
CA GLU A 36 18.18 -2.89 16.61
C GLU A 36 19.70 -2.80 16.77
N GLU A 37 20.39 -3.94 16.82
CA GLU A 37 21.87 -3.98 16.90
C GLU A 37 22.51 -3.36 15.66
N VAL A 38 21.97 -3.66 14.48
CA VAL A 38 22.47 -3.07 13.22
C VAL A 38 22.14 -1.59 13.13
N ASN A 39 20.94 -1.17 13.55
CA ASN A 39 20.54 0.23 13.60
C ASN A 39 21.43 1.04 14.55
N GLN A 40 21.71 0.49 15.73
CA GLN A 40 22.59 1.15 16.71
C GLN A 40 24.02 1.28 16.17
N PHE A 41 24.57 0.22 15.58
CA PHE A 41 25.91 0.23 14.99
C PHE A 41 26.04 1.23 13.84
N ASN A 42 25.01 1.38 13.01
CA ASN A 42 24.98 2.28 11.87
C ASN A 42 24.40 3.68 12.19
N GLY A 43 24.02 3.98 13.44
CA GLY A 43 23.53 5.28 13.88
C GLY A 43 22.14 5.67 13.36
N ILE A 44 21.34 4.73 12.91
CA ILE A 44 20.05 4.98 12.20
C ILE A 44 18.99 5.60 13.10
N SER A 45 18.89 5.17 14.35
CA SER A 45 17.86 5.66 15.28
C SER A 45 17.95 7.16 15.51
N ALA A 46 19.15 7.69 15.63
CA ALA A 46 19.39 9.13 15.76
C ALA A 46 19.09 9.89 14.45
N ALA A 47 19.44 9.30 13.30
CA ALA A 47 19.17 9.89 11.99
C ALA A 47 17.65 9.99 11.71
N ASN A 48 16.86 8.95 12.02
CA ASN A 48 15.41 8.99 11.84
C ASN A 48 14.71 10.02 12.74
N GLN A 49 15.15 10.17 14.00
CA GLN A 49 14.63 11.21 14.88
C GLN A 49 14.92 12.62 14.35
N GLN A 50 16.12 12.85 13.80
CA GLN A 50 16.47 14.12 13.19
C GLN A 50 15.66 14.43 11.94
N LEU A 51 15.44 13.42 11.08
CA LEU A 51 14.63 13.56 9.86
C LEU A 51 13.18 13.94 10.20
N ASN A 52 12.58 13.25 11.16
CA ASN A 52 11.22 13.56 11.60
C ASN A 52 11.13 14.96 12.23
N ALA A 53 12.08 15.34 13.09
CA ALA A 53 12.14 16.67 13.66
C ALA A 53 12.29 17.77 12.61
N ALA A 54 13.14 17.54 11.59
CA ALA A 54 13.35 18.48 10.49
C ALA A 54 12.07 18.64 9.63
N TYR A 55 11.36 17.54 9.35
CA TYR A 55 10.09 17.57 8.62
C TYR A 55 9.00 18.34 9.39
N GLN A 56 8.85 18.09 10.68
CA GLN A 56 7.87 18.80 11.53
C GLN A 56 8.21 20.30 11.62
N ALA A 57 9.48 20.64 11.81
CA ALA A 57 9.92 22.03 11.82
C ALA A 57 9.63 22.76 10.50
N GLN A 58 9.74 22.07 9.36
CA GLN A 58 9.42 22.62 8.05
C GLN A 58 7.90 22.85 7.89
N LYS A 59 7.09 21.92 8.36
CA LYS A 59 5.62 22.01 8.30
C LYS A 59 5.08 23.13 9.20
N GLU A 60 5.71 23.36 10.35
CA GLU A 60 5.35 24.41 11.32
C GLU A 60 5.98 25.79 11.00
N GLY A 61 6.80 25.89 9.96
CA GLY A 61 7.54 27.14 9.63
C GLY A 61 8.62 27.52 10.64
N THR A 62 8.99 26.61 11.54
CA THR A 62 10.03 26.76 12.56
C THR A 62 11.38 26.24 12.05
N GLN A 63 12.47 26.86 12.51
CA GLN A 63 13.82 26.45 12.12
C GLN A 63 14.15 25.04 12.69
N PRO A 64 14.71 24.12 11.90
CA PRO A 64 15.06 22.78 12.39
C PRO A 64 16.11 22.82 13.50
N PRO A 65 16.10 21.86 14.45
CA PRO A 65 17.08 21.79 15.52
C PRO A 65 18.51 21.59 14.97
N PRO A 66 19.54 22.16 15.63
CA PRO A 66 20.92 22.05 15.18
C PRO A 66 21.41 20.60 15.22
N ALA A 67 22.22 20.21 14.24
CA ALA A 67 22.82 18.88 14.15
C ALA A 67 23.68 18.56 15.39
N PRO A 68 23.66 17.33 15.93
CA PRO A 68 24.51 16.95 17.04
C PRO A 68 25.97 16.92 16.60
N GLY A 69 26.81 17.75 17.23
CA GLY A 69 28.24 17.81 17.00
C GLY A 69 28.81 19.20 16.78
N SER A 70 28.00 20.25 16.74
CA SER A 70 28.53 21.62 16.74
C SER A 70 28.90 22.03 18.17
N PRO A 71 30.14 22.50 18.42
CA PRO A 71 30.52 22.94 19.75
C PRO A 71 29.69 24.17 20.13
N SER A 72 29.06 24.10 21.28
CA SER A 72 28.32 25.20 21.89
C SER A 72 29.28 26.37 22.13
N GLY A 73 29.23 27.37 21.23
CA GLY A 73 29.86 28.66 21.49
C GLY A 73 29.13 29.35 22.65
N GLN A 74 29.83 29.51 23.76
CA GLN A 74 29.40 30.35 24.86
C GLN A 74 29.23 31.79 24.32
N GLN A 75 27.98 32.25 24.26
CA GLN A 75 27.70 33.70 24.13
C GLN A 75 28.02 34.35 25.45
N THR A 76 29.13 35.09 25.45
CA THR A 76 29.44 36.09 26.49
C THR A 76 28.52 37.30 26.26
N ASP A 77 27.67 37.60 27.24
CA ASP A 77 26.89 38.82 27.30
C ASP A 77 27.78 40.07 27.32
N LEU A 78 27.75 40.82 26.23
CA LEU A 78 28.23 42.22 26.20
C LEU A 78 27.03 43.14 25.94
N PRO A 79 26.85 44.22 26.74
CA PRO A 79 25.70 45.10 26.60
C PRO A 79 25.76 45.91 25.31
N LEU A 80 24.67 45.91 24.55
CA LEU A 80 24.50 46.73 23.33
C LEU A 80 24.31 48.20 23.67
N PRO A 81 25.00 49.15 22.97
CA PRO A 81 24.70 50.57 23.07
C PRO A 81 23.42 50.92 22.32
N ALA A 82 22.65 51.85 22.90
CA ALA A 82 21.39 52.35 22.36
C ALA A 82 21.55 52.96 20.96
N GLN A 83 20.70 52.55 20.02
CA GLN A 83 20.60 53.16 18.68
C GLN A 83 19.53 54.27 18.66
N PRO A 84 19.77 55.39 17.96
CA PRO A 84 18.75 56.41 17.77
C PRO A 84 17.77 56.07 16.66
N ALA A 85 16.53 56.51 16.85
CA ALA A 85 15.42 56.33 15.91
C ALA A 85 15.71 57.09 14.58
N THR A 86 15.55 56.41 13.45
CA THR A 86 15.46 57.05 12.13
C THR A 86 14.45 56.36 11.23
N GLU A 87 13.48 57.16 10.83
CA GLU A 87 12.74 57.29 9.58
C GLU A 87 12.30 56.05 8.78
N SER A 88 10.99 56.03 8.56
CA SER A 88 10.22 55.19 7.65
C SER A 88 10.67 55.34 6.18
N GLY A 89 11.27 54.28 5.63
CA GLY A 89 11.45 54.08 4.18
C GLY A 89 10.35 53.16 3.60
N PRO A 90 10.09 53.24 2.28
CA PRO A 90 8.94 52.58 1.66
C PRO A 90 9.06 51.05 1.69
N VAL A 91 7.95 50.41 2.01
CA VAL A 91 7.75 48.93 2.00
C VAL A 91 7.97 48.40 0.58
N PRO A 92 8.90 47.46 0.35
CA PRO A 92 8.99 46.78 -0.95
C PRO A 92 7.83 45.82 -1.13
N PRO A 93 7.39 45.54 -2.38
CA PRO A 93 6.23 44.70 -2.66
C PRO A 93 6.45 43.28 -2.21
N ALA A 94 5.41 42.68 -1.61
CA ALA A 94 5.34 41.28 -1.23
C ALA A 94 5.54 40.39 -2.48
N GLY A 95 6.61 39.58 -2.50
CA GLY A 95 6.81 38.64 -3.61
C GLY A 95 8.21 38.06 -3.80
N ALA A 96 9.12 38.21 -2.84
CA ALA A 96 10.37 37.47 -2.89
C ALA A 96 10.53 36.71 -1.55
N ALA A 97 10.29 35.41 -1.57
CA ALA A 97 10.68 34.54 -0.48
C ALA A 97 12.21 34.68 -0.26
N ALA A 98 12.61 35.02 0.95
CA ALA A 98 14.04 35.08 1.31
C ALA A 98 14.66 33.69 1.06
N PRO A 99 15.91 33.61 0.55
CA PRO A 99 16.60 32.34 0.38
C PRO A 99 16.77 31.69 1.76
N VAL A 100 16.17 30.52 1.93
CA VAL A 100 16.33 29.68 3.11
C VAL A 100 17.81 29.28 3.20
N PRO A 101 18.49 29.45 4.34
CA PRO A 101 19.88 29.04 4.47
C PRO A 101 19.97 27.52 4.29
N GLN A 102 20.65 27.08 3.25
CA GLN A 102 20.90 25.68 2.95
C GLN A 102 22.02 25.13 3.85
N THR A 103 21.73 24.84 5.10
CA THR A 103 22.68 24.16 5.97
C THR A 103 22.11 22.75 6.27
N GLY A 104 22.64 21.74 5.57
CA GLY A 104 22.45 20.33 5.90
C GLY A 104 21.46 19.54 5.04
N TRP A 105 20.92 20.11 3.99
CA TRP A 105 20.05 19.38 3.07
C TRP A 105 20.87 18.60 2.04
N VAL A 106 20.54 17.32 1.86
CA VAL A 106 21.07 16.54 0.75
C VAL A 106 20.41 17.06 -0.53
N GLU A 107 21.23 17.46 -1.51
CA GLU A 107 20.69 17.81 -2.83
C GLU A 107 19.96 16.60 -3.41
N PRO A 108 18.79 16.80 -4.04
CA PRO A 108 18.14 15.70 -4.74
C PRO A 108 19.07 15.20 -5.84
N PRO A 109 19.04 13.91 -6.15
CA PRO A 109 19.81 13.39 -7.27
C PRO A 109 19.48 14.15 -8.54
N PRO A 110 20.44 14.34 -9.44
CA PRO A 110 20.20 15.00 -10.71
C PRO A 110 19.11 14.25 -11.48
N THR A 111 18.12 15.00 -11.96
CA THR A 111 17.02 14.45 -12.75
C THR A 111 17.13 14.90 -14.19
N TYR A 112 16.77 14.02 -15.10
CA TYR A 112 16.70 14.29 -16.54
C TYR A 112 15.42 13.67 -17.13
N MET A 113 15.03 14.17 -18.30
CA MET A 113 13.91 13.57 -19.04
C MET A 113 14.44 12.48 -19.97
N ASP A 114 13.90 11.29 -19.85
CA ASP A 114 14.17 10.22 -20.82
C ASP A 114 13.44 10.57 -22.13
N GLU A 115 14.19 10.82 -23.19
CA GLU A 115 13.65 11.21 -24.50
C GLU A 115 12.78 10.13 -25.15
N ALA A 116 13.00 8.85 -24.80
CA ALA A 116 12.24 7.74 -25.37
C ALA A 116 10.88 7.55 -24.72
N THR A 117 10.79 7.77 -23.41
CA THR A 117 9.56 7.53 -22.62
C THR A 117 8.87 8.81 -22.18
N GLY A 118 9.56 9.96 -22.21
CA GLY A 118 9.08 11.23 -21.68
C GLY A 118 8.96 11.24 -20.16
N GLN A 119 9.57 10.27 -19.48
CA GLN A 119 9.53 10.18 -18.02
C GLN A 119 10.73 10.89 -17.39
N GLN A 120 10.50 11.48 -16.22
CA GLN A 120 11.56 12.05 -15.42
C GLN A 120 12.32 10.91 -14.72
N MET A 121 13.64 10.87 -14.91
CA MET A 121 14.56 9.89 -14.33
C MET A 121 15.54 10.58 -13.40
N ALA A 122 16.05 9.86 -12.42
CA ALA A 122 17.09 10.30 -11.51
C ALA A 122 18.30 9.37 -11.58
N GLN A 123 19.47 9.92 -11.38
CA GLN A 123 20.72 9.20 -11.36
C GLN A 123 21.18 9.02 -9.92
N PHE A 124 21.49 7.79 -9.56
CA PHE A 124 22.01 7.40 -8.26
C PHE A 124 23.36 6.72 -8.45
N GLU A 125 24.25 6.84 -7.47
CA GLU A 125 25.54 6.14 -7.47
C GLU A 125 25.53 5.04 -6.41
N CYS A 126 25.98 3.84 -6.76
CA CYS A 126 26.08 2.73 -5.83
C CYS A 126 27.35 2.84 -4.99
N ASP A 127 27.22 3.03 -3.67
CA ASP A 127 28.36 3.14 -2.74
C ASP A 127 29.26 1.90 -2.72
N SER A 128 28.75 0.73 -3.15
CA SER A 128 29.53 -0.51 -3.13
C SER A 128 30.47 -0.66 -4.32
N CYS A 129 30.09 -0.18 -5.51
CA CYS A 129 30.87 -0.39 -6.72
C CYS A 129 31.09 0.88 -7.54
N GLY A 130 30.53 2.03 -7.14
CA GLY A 130 30.60 3.28 -7.90
C GLY A 130 29.80 3.27 -9.19
N GLY A 131 28.99 2.21 -9.43
CA GLY A 131 28.19 2.11 -10.64
C GLY A 131 26.99 3.05 -10.60
N GLU A 132 26.71 3.69 -11.73
CA GLU A 132 25.56 4.56 -11.88
C GLU A 132 24.28 3.75 -12.05
N ILE A 133 23.23 4.14 -11.32
CA ILE A 133 21.90 3.53 -11.36
C ILE A 133 20.91 4.62 -11.79
N ILE A 134 20.18 4.33 -12.85
CA ILE A 134 19.14 5.19 -13.35
C ILE A 134 17.80 4.65 -12.88
N GLY A 135 17.00 5.48 -12.26
CA GLY A 135 15.72 5.07 -11.70
C GLY A 135 14.73 6.22 -11.56
N SER A 136 13.55 5.92 -11.06
CA SER A 136 12.53 6.93 -10.79
C SER A 136 13.01 7.93 -9.72
N PRO A 137 12.71 9.23 -9.82
CA PRO A 137 13.14 10.27 -8.87
C PRO A 137 12.64 10.05 -7.43
N ASP A 138 11.63 9.22 -7.25
CA ASP A 138 11.03 8.86 -5.97
C ASP A 138 11.50 7.51 -5.42
N MET A 139 12.47 6.87 -6.09
CA MET A 139 13.05 5.59 -5.66
C MET A 139 13.81 5.77 -4.35
N VAL A 140 13.45 4.98 -3.33
CA VAL A 140 14.09 5.00 -1.99
C VAL A 140 15.03 3.84 -1.81
N SER A 141 14.73 2.68 -2.38
CA SER A 141 15.62 1.52 -2.34
C SER A 141 15.54 0.71 -3.62
N ALA A 142 16.66 0.10 -3.99
CA ALA A 142 16.75 -0.79 -5.14
C ALA A 142 17.94 -1.74 -5.03
N LYS A 143 18.04 -2.64 -6.00
CA LYS A 143 19.17 -3.53 -6.18
C LYS A 143 20.07 -3.02 -7.29
N CYS A 144 21.36 -2.86 -7.01
CA CYS A 144 22.30 -2.39 -8.02
C CYS A 144 22.43 -3.41 -9.17
N PRO A 145 22.22 -3.02 -10.42
CA PRO A 145 22.34 -3.93 -11.55
C PRO A 145 23.78 -4.40 -11.81
N TRP A 146 24.79 -3.67 -11.32
CA TRP A 146 26.20 -3.96 -11.59
C TRP A 146 26.82 -4.91 -10.56
N CYS A 147 26.62 -4.70 -9.27
CA CYS A 147 27.22 -5.51 -8.21
C CYS A 147 26.21 -6.36 -7.44
N ASN A 148 24.92 -6.25 -7.79
CA ASN A 148 23.82 -6.96 -7.14
C ASN A 148 23.63 -6.65 -5.65
N ASN A 149 24.33 -5.62 -5.11
CA ASN A 149 24.13 -5.14 -3.75
C ASN A 149 22.88 -4.28 -3.65
N ASN A 150 22.22 -4.36 -2.49
CA ASN A 150 21.08 -3.49 -2.20
C ASN A 150 21.60 -2.10 -1.79
N PHE A 151 20.94 -1.05 -2.26
CA PHE A 151 21.20 0.31 -1.80
C PHE A 151 19.90 0.99 -1.37
N VAL A 152 20.02 1.94 -0.47
CA VAL A 152 18.91 2.76 0.03
C VAL A 152 19.29 4.22 -0.14
N ALA A 153 18.54 4.92 -0.99
CA ALA A 153 18.72 6.34 -1.25
C ALA A 153 18.07 7.17 -0.13
N THR A 154 18.72 7.22 1.05
CA THR A 154 18.19 7.94 2.23
C THR A 154 18.00 9.44 1.98
N GLY A 155 18.72 10.03 1.05
CA GLY A 155 18.54 11.41 0.61
C GLY A 155 17.13 11.71 0.07
N GLN A 156 16.42 10.70 -0.43
CA GLN A 156 15.04 10.86 -0.88
C GLN A 156 14.05 11.03 0.27
N LEU A 157 14.35 10.49 1.44
CA LEU A 157 13.51 10.61 2.64
C LEU A 157 13.66 11.97 3.34
N VAL A 158 14.72 12.73 3.05
CA VAL A 158 15.01 14.03 3.71
C VAL A 158 13.98 15.12 3.38
N ARG A 159 13.30 15.02 2.24
CA ARG A 159 12.31 16.00 1.76
C ARG A 159 10.87 15.55 1.92
N THR A 160 10.64 14.36 2.44
CA THR A 160 9.32 13.79 2.66
C THR A 160 9.19 13.34 4.10
N ARG A 161 7.97 13.13 4.58
CA ARG A 161 7.74 12.50 5.89
C ARG A 161 8.41 11.13 5.90
N VAL A 162 9.15 10.83 6.96
CA VAL A 162 9.66 9.48 7.20
C VAL A 162 8.49 8.62 7.66
N PRO A 163 8.38 7.34 7.21
CA PRO A 163 7.34 6.47 7.71
C PRO A 163 7.36 6.34 9.23
N ASP A 164 6.19 6.35 9.84
CA ASP A 164 6.04 6.21 11.29
C ASP A 164 6.31 4.75 11.70
N ARG A 165 5.77 3.82 10.91
CA ARG A 165 5.96 2.37 11.10
C ARG A 165 5.91 1.62 9.77
N MET A 166 6.21 0.33 9.82
CA MET A 166 6.15 -0.56 8.67
C MET A 166 5.81 -1.98 9.11
N ILE A 167 5.30 -2.78 8.18
CA ILE A 167 5.13 -4.22 8.37
C ILE A 167 6.25 -4.93 7.61
N PRO A 168 7.13 -5.69 8.27
CA PRO A 168 8.16 -6.48 7.57
C PRO A 168 7.54 -7.57 6.68
N PHE A 169 8.25 -7.96 5.61
CA PHE A 169 7.84 -9.12 4.82
C PHE A 169 7.77 -10.37 5.69
N GLY A 170 6.64 -11.08 5.66
CA GLY A 170 6.40 -12.35 6.35
C GLY A 170 6.69 -13.57 5.49
N MET A 171 6.94 -13.39 4.18
CA MET A 171 7.23 -14.49 3.25
C MET A 171 8.37 -14.16 2.30
N THR A 172 9.14 -15.20 1.94
CA THR A 172 10.24 -15.08 0.99
C THR A 172 9.74 -15.05 -0.47
N LYS A 173 10.63 -14.67 -1.39
CA LYS A 173 10.38 -14.71 -2.84
C LYS A 173 9.94 -16.11 -3.31
N GLU A 174 10.59 -17.16 -2.80
CA GLU A 174 10.31 -18.55 -3.15
C GLU A 174 8.92 -18.97 -2.67
N GLN A 175 8.52 -18.56 -1.45
CA GLN A 175 7.19 -18.82 -0.91
C GLN A 175 6.10 -18.08 -1.68
N ALA A 176 6.36 -16.83 -2.06
CA ALA A 176 5.47 -16.03 -2.88
C ALA A 176 5.27 -16.67 -4.27
N LEU A 177 6.34 -17.11 -4.92
CA LEU A 177 6.28 -17.85 -6.19
C LEU A 177 5.51 -19.17 -6.09
N ALA A 178 5.72 -19.90 -5.01
CA ALA A 178 4.99 -21.15 -4.77
C ALA A 178 3.49 -20.90 -4.59
N THR A 179 3.13 -19.83 -3.87
CA THR A 179 1.73 -19.40 -3.69
C THR A 179 1.10 -19.01 -5.02
N PHE A 180 1.80 -18.20 -5.84
CA PHE A 180 1.31 -17.85 -7.18
C PHE A 180 1.06 -19.09 -8.04
N LYS A 181 2.03 -20.01 -8.13
CA LYS A 181 1.89 -21.25 -8.91
C LYS A 181 0.71 -22.10 -8.43
N LYS A 182 0.50 -22.17 -7.13
CA LYS A 182 -0.63 -22.87 -6.53
C LYS A 182 -1.97 -22.25 -6.93
N GLU A 183 -2.09 -20.91 -6.82
CA GLU A 183 -3.32 -20.22 -7.20
C GLU A 183 -3.57 -20.28 -8.73
N ALA A 184 -2.53 -20.07 -9.55
CA ALA A 184 -2.62 -20.20 -10.99
C ALA A 184 -3.08 -21.62 -11.43
N SER A 185 -2.61 -22.67 -10.73
CA SER A 185 -3.01 -24.06 -11.02
C SER A 185 -4.47 -24.38 -10.67
N ARG A 186 -5.07 -23.64 -9.73
CA ARG A 186 -6.50 -23.79 -9.35
C ARG A 186 -7.44 -23.25 -10.42
N LEU A 187 -6.96 -22.39 -11.29
CA LEU A 187 -7.77 -21.72 -12.31
C LEU A 187 -7.98 -22.64 -13.51
N LYS A 188 -9.00 -23.48 -13.44
CA LYS A 188 -9.33 -24.47 -14.50
C LYS A 188 -9.55 -23.84 -15.87
N LEU A 189 -10.00 -22.58 -15.92
CA LEU A 189 -10.26 -21.85 -17.16
C LEU A 189 -9.05 -21.07 -17.69
N ALA A 190 -7.96 -20.96 -16.92
CA ALA A 190 -6.74 -20.32 -17.40
C ALA A 190 -6.03 -21.17 -18.50
N PRO A 191 -5.41 -20.55 -19.49
CA PRO A 191 -4.61 -21.27 -20.50
C PRO A 191 -3.48 -22.08 -19.85
N ASN A 192 -3.22 -23.29 -20.35
CA ASN A 192 -2.12 -24.13 -19.82
C ASN A 192 -0.77 -23.43 -19.95
N ALA A 193 -0.52 -22.70 -21.05
CA ALA A 193 0.70 -21.96 -21.24
C ALA A 193 0.91 -20.86 -20.18
N PHE A 194 -0.18 -20.26 -19.66
CA PHE A 194 -0.11 -19.30 -18.58
C PHE A 194 0.27 -19.96 -17.23
N GLN A 195 -0.23 -21.16 -16.98
CA GLN A 195 0.09 -21.92 -15.75
C GLN A 195 1.56 -22.35 -15.70
N HIS A 196 2.23 -22.42 -16.87
CA HIS A 196 3.64 -22.79 -17.01
C HIS A 196 4.52 -21.61 -17.43
N ALA A 197 3.98 -20.37 -17.45
CA ALA A 197 4.78 -19.19 -17.75
C ALA A 197 5.95 -19.10 -16.75
N SER A 198 7.14 -18.78 -17.27
CA SER A 198 8.29 -18.51 -16.42
C SER A 198 8.01 -17.24 -15.65
N VAL A 199 7.95 -17.36 -14.34
CA VAL A 199 7.68 -16.26 -13.42
C VAL A 199 9.00 -15.86 -12.83
N ASP A 200 9.84 -15.19 -13.63
CA ASP A 200 11.18 -14.79 -13.19
C ASP A 200 11.18 -13.41 -12.49
N ASP A 201 10.09 -12.64 -12.63
CA ASP A 201 10.01 -11.23 -12.22
C ASP A 201 9.07 -10.92 -11.07
N ILE A 202 8.98 -11.77 -10.05
CA ILE A 202 8.32 -11.36 -8.82
C ILE A 202 9.25 -10.42 -8.03
N GLN A 203 8.73 -9.24 -7.71
CA GLN A 203 9.46 -8.20 -6.99
C GLN A 203 8.77 -7.89 -5.66
N GLY A 204 9.54 -7.90 -4.59
CA GLY A 204 9.09 -7.41 -3.29
C GLY A 204 9.20 -5.90 -3.24
N VAL A 205 8.10 -5.24 -2.97
CA VAL A 205 8.01 -3.78 -2.94
C VAL A 205 7.35 -3.34 -1.64
N TYR A 206 7.95 -2.36 -0.97
CA TYR A 206 7.26 -1.64 0.08
C TYR A 206 6.46 -0.51 -0.55
N ILE A 207 5.15 -0.59 -0.42
CA ILE A 207 4.21 0.43 -0.92
C ILE A 207 3.92 1.41 0.20
N PRO A 208 3.98 2.74 -0.06
CA PRO A 208 3.56 3.77 0.88
C PRO A 208 2.05 3.75 1.06
N TYR A 209 1.58 3.85 2.31
CA TYR A 209 0.18 3.98 2.66
C TYR A 209 -0.01 5.07 3.72
N TRP A 210 -1.16 5.70 3.65
CA TRP A 210 -1.70 6.54 4.70
C TRP A 210 -2.70 5.72 5.50
N LEU A 211 -2.56 5.68 6.82
CA LEU A 211 -3.51 5.06 7.75
C LEU A 211 -4.28 6.16 8.44
N TYR A 212 -5.60 6.10 8.32
CA TYR A 212 -6.51 7.10 8.88
C TYR A 212 -7.30 6.50 10.03
N ASP A 213 -7.25 7.18 11.18
CA ASP A 213 -8.15 6.94 12.28
C ASP A 213 -9.30 7.94 12.24
N ALA A 214 -10.51 7.48 12.53
CA ALA A 214 -11.65 8.36 12.66
C ALA A 214 -12.74 7.77 13.56
N SER A 215 -13.55 8.63 14.15
CA SER A 215 -14.84 8.27 14.71
C SER A 215 -15.93 8.88 13.82
N VAL A 216 -16.83 8.06 13.32
CA VAL A 216 -17.87 8.49 12.39
C VAL A 216 -19.23 8.32 13.05
N TYR A 217 -19.96 9.42 13.24
CA TYR A 217 -21.37 9.36 13.59
C TYR A 217 -22.18 9.19 12.30
N GLY A 218 -22.85 8.04 12.17
CA GLY A 218 -23.65 7.70 11.01
C GLY A 218 -25.14 7.66 11.31
N THR A 219 -25.95 8.12 10.38
CA THR A 219 -27.40 7.93 10.33
C THR A 219 -27.78 7.35 9.00
N ALA A 220 -28.66 6.37 8.97
CA ALA A 220 -29.15 5.75 7.75
C ALA A 220 -30.64 5.40 7.85
N GLU A 221 -31.36 5.63 6.76
CA GLU A 221 -32.75 5.25 6.62
C GLU A 221 -32.88 4.12 5.60
N PHE A 222 -33.68 3.14 5.94
CA PHE A 222 -33.90 1.96 5.13
C PHE A 222 -35.39 1.75 4.85
N GLU A 223 -35.69 1.42 3.60
CA GLU A 223 -36.95 0.83 3.24
C GLU A 223 -36.81 -0.71 3.37
N CYS A 224 -37.58 -1.30 4.25
CA CYS A 224 -37.53 -2.71 4.58
C CYS A 224 -38.84 -3.37 4.20
N GLU A 225 -38.74 -4.58 3.65
CA GLU A 225 -39.91 -5.34 3.22
C GLU A 225 -39.95 -6.69 3.94
N ARG A 226 -41.15 -7.05 4.41
CA ARG A 226 -41.46 -8.39 4.88
C ARG A 226 -42.51 -8.99 3.97
N ARG A 227 -42.24 -10.18 3.45
CA ARG A 227 -43.13 -10.91 2.55
C ARG A 227 -43.79 -12.08 3.26
N ARG A 228 -45.08 -12.18 3.07
CA ARG A 228 -45.85 -13.33 3.49
C ARG A 228 -46.56 -13.93 2.28
N THR A 229 -46.33 -15.20 2.03
CA THR A 229 -46.96 -15.92 0.89
C THR A 229 -47.80 -17.08 1.42
N TRP A 230 -49.03 -17.16 0.95
CA TRP A 230 -49.92 -18.27 1.22
C TRP A 230 -50.71 -18.60 -0.06
N SER A 231 -51.25 -19.81 -0.14
CA SER A 231 -52.02 -20.26 -1.30
C SER A 231 -53.35 -20.87 -0.84
N ASP A 232 -54.39 -20.68 -1.63
CA ASP A 232 -55.60 -21.45 -1.61
C ASP A 232 -55.65 -22.40 -2.83
N SER A 233 -56.83 -23.03 -3.12
CA SER A 233 -56.94 -23.97 -4.23
C SER A 233 -56.69 -23.36 -5.61
N ASP A 234 -56.93 -22.06 -5.79
CA ASP A 234 -56.95 -21.39 -7.10
C ASP A 234 -55.86 -20.32 -7.25
N TYR A 235 -55.36 -19.74 -6.14
CA TYR A 235 -54.47 -18.60 -6.15
C TYR A 235 -53.32 -18.70 -5.13
N THR A 236 -52.23 -18.05 -5.48
CA THR A 236 -51.14 -17.79 -4.55
C THR A 236 -51.12 -16.31 -4.26
N TYR A 237 -51.19 -15.95 -3.00
CA TYR A 237 -51.18 -14.55 -2.52
C TYR A 237 -49.81 -14.22 -1.94
N THR A 238 -49.31 -13.03 -2.27
CA THR A 238 -48.10 -12.49 -1.64
C THR A 238 -48.45 -11.13 -1.07
N GLU A 239 -48.34 -10.99 0.23
CA GLU A 239 -48.47 -9.73 0.96
C GLU A 239 -47.09 -9.14 1.17
N HIS A 240 -46.97 -7.85 0.92
CA HIS A 240 -45.76 -7.06 1.05
C HIS A 240 -45.97 -5.99 2.10
N ASP A 241 -45.44 -6.18 3.30
CA ASP A 241 -45.42 -5.16 4.35
C ASP A 241 -44.16 -4.32 4.22
N VAL A 242 -44.30 -3.01 3.97
CA VAL A 242 -43.19 -2.08 3.79
C VAL A 242 -43.03 -1.22 5.05
N TYR A 243 -41.80 -1.14 5.54
CA TYR A 243 -41.44 -0.42 6.76
C TYR A 243 -40.33 0.59 6.48
N GLN A 244 -40.40 1.76 7.14
CA GLN A 244 -39.29 2.68 7.19
C GLN A 244 -38.51 2.45 8.51
N VAL A 245 -37.23 2.15 8.41
CA VAL A 245 -36.37 1.85 9.54
C VAL A 245 -35.20 2.82 9.56
N SER A 246 -35.03 3.52 10.69
CA SER A 246 -33.87 4.39 10.90
C SER A 246 -32.86 3.74 11.83
N ARG A 247 -31.58 3.93 11.55
CA ARG A 247 -30.44 3.52 12.37
C ARG A 247 -29.46 4.65 12.53
N SER A 248 -28.84 4.75 13.69
CA SER A 248 -27.75 5.70 13.93
C SER A 248 -26.78 5.13 14.96
N GLY A 249 -25.52 5.58 14.88
CA GLY A 249 -24.51 5.17 15.85
C GLY A 249 -23.15 5.79 15.56
N ASN A 250 -22.26 5.67 16.57
CA ASN A 250 -20.85 5.99 16.41
C ASN A 250 -20.08 4.72 16.03
N ILE A 251 -19.26 4.84 15.01
CA ILE A 251 -18.41 3.76 14.51
C ILE A 251 -16.96 4.27 14.55
N ALA A 252 -16.11 3.55 15.27
CA ALA A 252 -14.68 3.86 15.33
C ALA A 252 -13.94 3.10 14.23
N TYR A 253 -13.11 3.81 13.49
CA TYR A 253 -12.22 3.27 12.48
C TYR A 253 -10.78 3.47 12.94
N LEU A 254 -10.00 2.40 12.89
CA LEU A 254 -8.58 2.40 13.19
C LEU A 254 -7.83 1.84 12.00
N ASP A 255 -6.71 2.47 11.66
CA ASP A 255 -5.81 2.01 10.60
C ASP A 255 -6.50 1.82 9.23
N VAL A 256 -7.38 2.74 8.80
CA VAL A 256 -8.00 2.64 7.47
C VAL A 256 -6.95 2.97 6.41
N PRO A 257 -6.49 1.99 5.62
CA PRO A 257 -5.39 2.19 4.70
C PRO A 257 -5.85 2.82 3.40
N VAL A 258 -5.08 3.77 2.90
CA VAL A 258 -5.20 4.30 1.53
C VAL A 258 -3.83 4.35 0.91
N SER A 259 -3.69 3.88 -0.33
CA SER A 259 -2.42 3.90 -1.04
C SER A 259 -1.88 5.32 -1.21
N GLY A 260 -0.62 5.54 -0.83
CA GLY A 260 0.11 6.78 -1.05
C GLY A 260 0.83 6.81 -2.40
N THR A 261 0.50 5.90 -3.34
CA THR A 261 1.15 5.89 -4.66
C THR A 261 0.16 5.65 -5.79
N SER A 262 0.36 6.36 -6.89
CA SER A 262 -0.37 6.19 -8.15
C SER A 262 0.19 5.07 -9.05
N LYS A 263 1.35 4.49 -8.70
CA LYS A 263 2.06 3.49 -9.51
C LYS A 263 1.41 2.11 -9.49
N VAL A 264 0.65 1.82 -8.46
CA VAL A 264 -0.15 0.58 -8.33
C VAL A 264 -1.61 0.99 -8.25
N THR A 265 -2.47 0.35 -9.04
CA THR A 265 -3.89 0.69 -9.06
C THR A 265 -4.54 0.45 -7.70
N GLU A 266 -5.47 1.31 -7.30
CA GLU A 266 -6.20 1.20 -6.03
C GLU A 266 -6.90 -0.16 -5.90
N ASP A 267 -7.50 -0.66 -7.00
CA ASP A 267 -8.15 -1.98 -7.01
C ASP A 267 -7.21 -3.11 -6.54
N LEU A 268 -5.93 -3.06 -6.94
CA LEU A 268 -4.95 -4.06 -6.51
C LEU A 268 -4.53 -3.85 -5.06
N THR A 269 -4.24 -2.59 -4.66
CA THR A 269 -3.78 -2.28 -3.31
C THR A 269 -4.84 -2.53 -2.25
N GLU A 270 -6.11 -2.24 -2.53
CA GLU A 270 -7.22 -2.53 -1.61
C GLU A 270 -7.59 -4.03 -1.59
N SER A 271 -7.52 -4.69 -2.73
CA SER A 271 -7.90 -6.11 -2.81
C SER A 271 -6.92 -7.04 -2.06
N ILE A 272 -5.66 -6.65 -1.85
CA ILE A 272 -4.70 -7.46 -1.07
C ILE A 272 -4.90 -7.35 0.45
N GLU A 273 -5.70 -6.42 0.93
CA GLU A 273 -6.03 -6.30 2.36
C GLU A 273 -6.81 -7.55 2.87
N PRO A 274 -6.84 -7.83 4.17
CA PRO A 274 -6.29 -7.03 5.27
C PRO A 274 -4.81 -7.28 5.54
N PHE A 275 -4.17 -6.30 6.19
CA PHE A 275 -2.88 -6.44 6.86
C PHE A 275 -3.10 -6.53 8.37
N ASP A 276 -2.24 -7.27 9.06
CA ASP A 276 -2.21 -7.33 10.51
C ASP A 276 -1.25 -6.26 11.06
N TYR A 277 -1.80 -5.12 11.44
CA TYR A 277 -1.04 -3.99 11.95
C TYR A 277 -0.44 -4.22 13.35
N SER A 278 -0.89 -5.26 14.08
CA SER A 278 -0.30 -5.61 15.38
C SER A 278 1.16 -6.07 15.27
N THR A 279 1.58 -6.49 14.08
CA THR A 279 2.96 -6.91 13.79
C THR A 279 3.84 -5.79 13.25
N SER A 280 3.30 -4.56 13.18
CA SER A 280 4.06 -3.40 12.70
C SER A 280 5.22 -3.08 13.66
N VAL A 281 6.31 -2.60 13.07
CA VAL A 281 7.52 -2.16 13.76
C VAL A 281 7.81 -0.72 13.40
N GLY A 282 8.54 -0.01 14.27
CA GLY A 282 9.05 1.31 13.94
C GLY A 282 9.87 1.27 12.66
N PHE A 283 9.75 2.30 11.82
CA PHE A 283 10.47 2.35 10.56
C PHE A 283 11.99 2.23 10.75
N SER A 284 12.60 1.36 9.98
CA SER A 284 14.05 1.30 9.81
C SER A 284 14.43 0.99 8.37
N PRO A 285 15.37 1.72 7.77
CA PRO A 285 15.93 1.41 6.46
C PRO A 285 16.50 -0.01 6.35
N ALA A 286 16.81 -0.66 7.47
CA ALA A 286 17.29 -2.03 7.52
C ALA A 286 16.31 -3.02 6.87
N TYR A 287 15.02 -2.83 7.06
CA TYR A 287 13.98 -3.69 6.46
C TYR A 287 13.83 -3.50 4.95
N LEU A 288 14.28 -2.35 4.41
CA LEU A 288 14.19 -2.06 2.97
C LEU A 288 15.24 -2.82 2.17
N THR A 289 16.28 -3.36 2.83
CA THR A 289 17.38 -4.02 2.14
C THR A 289 16.92 -5.28 1.42
N GLY A 290 17.05 -5.29 0.09
CA GLY A 290 16.60 -6.41 -0.76
C GLY A 290 15.23 -6.25 -1.37
N PHE A 291 14.54 -5.17 -1.06
CA PHE A 291 13.21 -4.82 -1.58
C PHE A 291 13.26 -3.48 -2.30
N MET A 292 12.35 -3.29 -3.23
CA MET A 292 12.15 -1.99 -3.85
C MET A 292 11.23 -1.14 -2.97
N THR A 293 11.45 0.16 -2.98
CA THR A 293 10.61 1.11 -2.24
C THR A 293 10.61 2.45 -2.93
N ASN A 294 9.44 3.04 -3.07
CA ASN A 294 9.26 4.40 -3.51
C ASN A 294 8.68 5.23 -2.36
N LYS A 295 9.00 6.53 -2.32
CA LYS A 295 8.26 7.47 -1.48
C LYS A 295 6.84 7.61 -2.02
N TYR A 296 5.95 8.20 -1.21
CA TYR A 296 4.61 8.54 -1.69
C TYR A 296 4.67 9.61 -2.80
N ASP A 297 3.77 9.51 -3.75
CA ASP A 297 3.48 10.47 -4.82
C ASP A 297 2.04 10.98 -4.77
N VAL A 298 1.24 10.45 -3.81
CA VAL A 298 -0.10 10.91 -3.45
C VAL A 298 -0.04 11.42 -2.01
N GLU A 299 -0.28 12.71 -1.82
CA GLU A 299 -0.27 13.33 -0.49
C GLU A 299 -1.48 12.88 0.34
N ALA A 300 -1.37 12.98 1.66
CA ALA A 300 -2.44 12.56 2.57
C ALA A 300 -3.75 13.32 2.34
N GLU A 301 -3.66 14.60 2.05
CA GLU A 301 -4.81 15.46 1.74
C GLU A 301 -5.53 15.02 0.46
N GLU A 302 -4.78 14.54 -0.53
CA GLU A 302 -5.32 14.00 -1.78
C GLU A 302 -5.96 12.62 -1.58
N ALA A 303 -5.39 11.79 -0.71
CA ALA A 303 -5.88 10.46 -0.35
C ALA A 303 -7.12 10.49 0.57
N ASN A 304 -7.33 11.59 1.33
CA ASN A 304 -8.39 11.73 2.32
C ASN A 304 -9.82 11.45 1.78
N PRO A 305 -10.25 11.96 0.61
CA PRO A 305 -11.59 11.65 0.08
C PRO A 305 -11.82 10.14 -0.08
N ARG A 306 -10.79 9.38 -0.44
CA ARG A 306 -10.86 7.91 -0.57
C ARG A 306 -11.05 7.24 0.78
N ALA A 307 -10.32 7.69 1.81
CA ALA A 307 -10.49 7.19 3.18
C ALA A 307 -11.93 7.40 3.67
N LEU A 308 -12.47 8.60 3.48
CA LEU A 308 -13.85 8.93 3.85
C LEU A 308 -14.88 8.08 3.11
N ASP A 309 -14.68 7.85 1.82
CA ASP A 309 -15.59 7.01 1.01
C ASP A 309 -15.59 5.56 1.51
N ARG A 310 -14.43 5.00 1.83
CA ARG A 310 -14.31 3.67 2.43
C ARG A 310 -15.01 3.58 3.79
N MET A 311 -14.80 4.56 4.66
CA MET A 311 -15.45 4.62 5.97
C MET A 311 -16.97 4.75 5.83
N ARG A 312 -17.45 5.58 4.90
CA ARG A 312 -18.87 5.76 4.61
C ARG A 312 -19.53 4.45 4.18
N HIS A 313 -18.97 3.76 3.18
CA HIS A 313 -19.51 2.48 2.71
C HIS A 313 -19.53 1.43 3.83
N SER A 314 -18.44 1.34 4.60
CA SER A 314 -18.38 0.44 5.75
C SER A 314 -19.43 0.79 6.83
N ALA A 315 -19.66 2.08 7.10
CA ALA A 315 -20.67 2.53 8.04
C ALA A 315 -22.10 2.19 7.56
N GLU A 316 -22.37 2.37 6.26
CA GLU A 316 -23.63 1.97 5.64
C GLU A 316 -23.89 0.46 5.82
N ASP A 317 -22.87 -0.37 5.60
CA ASP A 317 -22.96 -1.81 5.78
C ASP A 317 -23.21 -2.19 7.25
N VAL A 318 -22.45 -1.62 8.20
CA VAL A 318 -22.65 -1.85 9.63
C VAL A 318 -24.06 -1.47 10.09
N LEU A 319 -24.57 -0.32 9.65
CA LEU A 319 -25.93 0.12 9.99
C LEU A 319 -26.98 -0.77 9.32
N ARG A 320 -26.77 -1.20 8.07
CA ARG A 320 -27.66 -2.14 7.36
C ARG A 320 -27.70 -3.50 8.04
N ASP A 321 -26.56 -4.06 8.47
CA ASP A 321 -26.48 -5.35 9.13
C ASP A 321 -27.17 -5.35 10.50
N SER A 322 -27.31 -4.17 11.13
CA SER A 322 -28.09 -4.01 12.35
C SER A 322 -29.62 -4.12 12.14
N VAL A 323 -30.09 -4.04 10.88
CA VAL A 323 -31.49 -4.14 10.52
C VAL A 323 -31.84 -5.60 10.22
N THR A 324 -32.49 -6.25 11.16
CA THR A 324 -32.82 -7.69 11.07
C THR A 324 -34.31 -7.95 11.04
N GLY A 325 -34.72 -9.13 10.53
CA GLY A 325 -36.10 -9.57 10.54
C GLY A 325 -36.94 -9.12 9.34
N TYR A 326 -36.30 -8.67 8.28
CA TYR A 326 -36.91 -8.29 6.98
C TYR A 326 -36.36 -9.18 5.86
N ASP A 327 -37.13 -9.34 4.79
CA ASP A 327 -36.73 -10.11 3.61
C ASP A 327 -35.89 -9.28 2.65
N SER A 328 -36.06 -7.95 2.65
CA SER A 328 -35.21 -6.99 1.94
C SER A 328 -34.98 -5.75 2.76
N VAL A 329 -33.75 -5.18 2.64
CA VAL A 329 -33.33 -3.96 3.31
C VAL A 329 -32.63 -3.07 2.29
N ASN A 330 -33.27 -1.99 1.90
CA ASN A 330 -32.79 -1.06 0.90
C ASN A 330 -32.45 0.29 1.55
N LEU A 331 -31.23 0.79 1.38
CA LEU A 331 -30.82 2.11 1.85
C LEU A 331 -31.53 3.19 1.03
N THR A 332 -32.21 4.11 1.71
CA THR A 332 -32.89 5.25 1.09
C THR A 332 -32.15 6.56 1.29
N SER A 333 -31.56 6.76 2.45
CA SER A 333 -30.70 7.92 2.73
C SER A 333 -29.66 7.60 3.77
N SER A 334 -28.53 8.29 3.73
CA SER A 334 -27.48 8.23 4.75
C SER A 334 -26.81 9.58 4.94
N ALA A 335 -26.37 9.86 6.16
CA ALA A 335 -25.54 11.01 6.47
C ALA A 335 -24.44 10.59 7.47
N PHE A 336 -23.24 11.12 7.28
CA PHE A 336 -22.06 10.76 8.06
C PHE A 336 -21.28 12.01 8.45
N GLU A 337 -20.93 12.09 9.72
CA GLU A 337 -20.13 13.16 10.31
C GLU A 337 -18.83 12.56 10.85
N PRO A 338 -17.70 12.67 10.11
CA PRO A 338 -16.42 12.15 10.56
C PRO A 338 -15.76 13.12 11.54
N ALA A 339 -15.24 12.58 12.64
CA ALA A 339 -14.29 13.22 13.54
C ALA A 339 -12.94 12.52 13.34
N PHE A 340 -11.98 13.24 12.73
CA PHE A 340 -10.67 12.70 12.41
C PHE A 340 -9.81 12.49 13.64
N GLY A 341 -9.10 11.37 13.67
CA GLY A 341 -8.12 10.99 14.66
C GLY A 341 -6.68 11.14 14.17
N GLU A 342 -5.85 10.15 14.41
CA GLU A 342 -4.46 10.13 13.99
C GLU A 342 -4.31 9.79 12.51
N LEU A 343 -3.23 10.29 11.92
CA LEU A 343 -2.82 10.02 10.55
C LEU A 343 -1.38 9.53 10.57
N GLU A 344 -1.17 8.31 10.12
CA GLU A 344 0.15 7.71 10.03
C GLU A 344 0.58 7.46 8.59
N TYR A 345 1.88 7.59 8.35
CA TYR A 345 2.54 7.19 7.11
C TYR A 345 3.25 5.87 7.31
N VAL A 346 2.91 4.84 6.53
CA VAL A 346 3.45 3.49 6.74
C VAL A 346 3.91 2.84 5.44
N PHE A 347 4.83 1.87 5.57
CA PHE A 347 5.21 0.98 4.49
C PHE A 347 4.63 -0.41 4.68
N LEU A 348 3.90 -0.89 3.66
CA LEU A 348 3.30 -2.22 3.66
C LEU A 348 3.98 -3.13 2.62
N PRO A 349 4.24 -4.41 2.96
CA PRO A 349 4.95 -5.33 2.11
C PRO A 349 4.04 -5.92 1.02
N VAL A 350 4.42 -5.78 -0.24
CA VAL A 350 3.65 -6.29 -1.39
C VAL A 350 4.59 -7.00 -2.37
N TRP A 351 4.23 -8.20 -2.77
CA TRP A 351 4.84 -8.87 -3.91
C TRP A 351 4.09 -8.47 -5.18
N LEU A 352 4.79 -7.85 -6.12
CA LEU A 352 4.27 -7.51 -7.45
C LEU A 352 4.79 -8.51 -8.48
N LEU A 353 3.90 -8.90 -9.37
CA LEU A 353 4.20 -9.83 -10.43
C LEU A 353 3.57 -9.35 -11.73
N ASN A 354 4.38 -9.21 -12.75
CA ASN A 354 3.94 -8.88 -14.09
C ASN A 354 4.14 -10.11 -15.00
N VAL A 355 3.11 -10.52 -15.69
CA VAL A 355 3.16 -11.65 -16.63
C VAL A 355 2.73 -11.19 -18.01
N ASP A 356 3.66 -11.21 -18.96
CA ASP A 356 3.35 -11.02 -20.36
C ASP A 356 2.78 -12.29 -20.97
N PHE A 357 1.54 -12.23 -21.41
CA PHE A 357 0.90 -13.37 -22.06
C PHE A 357 0.13 -12.92 -23.30
N GLN A 358 0.54 -13.43 -24.46
CA GLN A 358 -0.05 -13.11 -25.78
C GLN A 358 -0.11 -11.60 -26.09
N GLY A 359 0.93 -10.86 -25.71
CA GLY A 359 1.04 -9.42 -25.95
C GLY A 359 0.15 -8.58 -25.03
N LYS A 360 -0.38 -9.17 -23.95
CA LYS A 360 -1.06 -8.46 -22.85
C LYS A 360 -0.28 -8.63 -21.57
N ASN A 361 -0.09 -7.53 -20.86
CA ASN A 361 0.51 -7.54 -19.55
C ASN A 361 -0.58 -7.77 -18.48
N TYR A 362 -0.35 -8.74 -17.60
CA TYR A 362 -1.20 -9.09 -16.49
C TYR A 362 -0.46 -8.76 -15.19
N ASN A 363 -1.00 -7.83 -14.43
CA ASN A 363 -0.44 -7.38 -13.17
C ASN A 363 -1.11 -8.10 -12.01
N TYR A 364 -0.30 -8.61 -11.10
CA TYR A 364 -0.74 -9.29 -9.88
C TYR A 364 -0.08 -8.66 -8.68
N ALA A 365 -0.82 -8.63 -7.59
CA ALA A 365 -0.30 -8.24 -6.30
C ALA A 365 -0.57 -9.34 -5.27
N MET A 366 0.36 -9.48 -4.32
CA MET A 366 0.20 -10.39 -3.19
C MET A 366 0.61 -9.68 -1.92
N ASN A 367 -0.23 -9.78 -0.90
CA ASN A 367 0.11 -9.31 0.44
C ASN A 367 1.36 -10.04 0.94
N GLY A 368 2.43 -9.29 1.21
CA GLY A 368 3.73 -9.83 1.63
C GLY A 368 3.75 -10.42 3.03
N GLN A 369 2.71 -10.15 3.82
CA GLN A 369 2.51 -10.69 5.16
C GLN A 369 1.65 -11.95 5.15
N THR A 370 0.45 -11.88 4.55
CA THR A 370 -0.57 -12.94 4.62
C THR A 370 -0.55 -13.90 3.44
N GLY A 371 0.05 -13.50 2.32
CA GLY A 371 0.03 -14.26 1.07
C GLY A 371 -1.28 -14.17 0.30
N LYS A 372 -2.21 -13.27 0.68
CA LYS A 372 -3.42 -13.04 -0.08
C LYS A 372 -3.07 -12.52 -1.47
N PHE A 373 -3.51 -13.23 -2.48
CA PHE A 373 -3.14 -13.01 -3.87
C PHE A 373 -4.33 -12.46 -4.67
N VAL A 374 -4.09 -11.43 -5.47
CA VAL A 374 -5.09 -10.78 -6.32
C VAL A 374 -4.54 -10.46 -7.70
N GLY A 375 -5.42 -10.41 -8.68
CA GLY A 375 -5.11 -10.08 -10.07
C GLY A 375 -6.11 -10.68 -11.04
N THR A 376 -6.06 -10.24 -12.28
CA THR A 376 -6.95 -10.73 -13.34
C THR A 376 -6.24 -11.81 -14.16
N PHE A 377 -6.89 -12.96 -14.32
CA PHE A 377 -6.32 -14.07 -15.08
C PHE A 377 -6.90 -14.14 -16.49
N PRO A 378 -6.08 -14.50 -17.49
CA PRO A 378 -6.59 -14.75 -18.83
C PRO A 378 -7.51 -15.96 -18.83
N VAL A 379 -8.66 -15.84 -19.50
CA VAL A 379 -9.61 -16.95 -19.67
C VAL A 379 -9.42 -17.58 -21.04
N SER A 380 -9.20 -18.89 -21.09
CA SER A 380 -9.16 -19.66 -22.33
C SER A 380 -10.56 -19.83 -22.91
N LYS A 381 -10.85 -19.16 -24.03
CA LYS A 381 -12.13 -19.28 -24.73
C LYS A 381 -12.43 -20.76 -25.09
N ALA A 382 -11.43 -21.53 -25.46
CA ALA A 382 -11.60 -22.96 -25.77
C ALA A 382 -12.04 -23.79 -24.56
N LYS A 383 -11.41 -23.57 -23.39
CA LYS A 383 -11.80 -24.27 -22.14
C LYS A 383 -13.19 -23.81 -21.67
N TYR A 384 -13.49 -22.51 -21.79
CA TYR A 384 -14.81 -21.96 -21.43
C TYR A 384 -15.93 -22.59 -22.25
N TRP A 385 -15.81 -22.55 -23.59
CA TRP A 385 -16.82 -23.13 -24.49
C TRP A 385 -16.86 -24.66 -24.40
N GLY A 386 -15.72 -25.33 -24.24
CA GLY A 386 -15.67 -26.77 -24.02
C GLY A 386 -16.37 -27.19 -22.72
N GLY A 387 -16.16 -26.46 -21.65
CA GLY A 387 -16.87 -26.69 -20.37
C GLY A 387 -18.38 -26.44 -20.49
N LEU A 388 -18.79 -25.37 -21.15
CA LEU A 388 -20.20 -25.03 -21.37
C LEU A 388 -20.91 -26.13 -22.21
N ILE A 389 -20.29 -26.57 -23.30
CA ILE A 389 -20.81 -27.66 -24.16
C ILE A 389 -20.88 -28.97 -23.36
N GLY A 390 -19.84 -29.27 -22.56
CA GLY A 390 -19.84 -30.47 -21.72
C GLY A 390 -20.97 -30.47 -20.70
N ILE A 391 -21.24 -29.34 -20.02
CA ILE A 391 -22.36 -29.22 -19.10
C ILE A 391 -23.70 -29.31 -19.82
N ALA A 392 -23.83 -28.63 -20.97
CA ALA A 392 -25.06 -28.68 -21.75
C ALA A 392 -25.38 -30.11 -22.25
N THR A 393 -24.38 -30.85 -22.73
CA THR A 393 -24.56 -32.24 -23.15
C THR A 393 -24.89 -33.17 -22.01
N ALA A 394 -24.26 -32.97 -20.82
CA ALA A 394 -24.59 -33.76 -19.63
C ALA A 394 -26.04 -33.51 -19.18
N LEU A 395 -26.48 -32.25 -19.14
CA LEU A 395 -27.85 -31.86 -18.81
C LEU A 395 -28.85 -32.45 -19.84
N ALA A 396 -28.57 -32.35 -21.13
CA ALA A 396 -29.40 -32.90 -22.17
C ALA A 396 -29.52 -34.45 -22.05
N ALA A 397 -28.43 -35.14 -21.69
CA ALA A 397 -28.45 -36.58 -21.44
C ALA A 397 -29.31 -36.94 -20.23
N VAL A 398 -29.21 -36.18 -19.12
CA VAL A 398 -30.04 -36.37 -17.92
C VAL A 398 -31.52 -36.14 -18.23
N VAL A 399 -31.83 -35.00 -18.87
CA VAL A 399 -33.20 -34.68 -19.28
C VAL A 399 -33.75 -35.74 -20.24
N GLY A 400 -32.97 -36.15 -21.25
CA GLY A 400 -33.36 -37.19 -22.20
C GLY A 400 -33.61 -38.53 -21.52
N SER A 401 -32.76 -38.92 -20.58
CA SER A 401 -32.93 -40.21 -19.87
C SER A 401 -34.15 -40.23 -18.93
N VAL A 402 -34.57 -39.08 -18.40
CA VAL A 402 -35.76 -38.96 -17.53
C VAL A 402 -37.01 -38.66 -18.34
N PHE A 403 -36.97 -37.76 -19.30
CA PHE A 403 -38.12 -37.27 -20.05
C PHE A 403 -38.62 -38.29 -21.09
N ILE A 404 -37.71 -38.94 -21.83
CA ILE A 404 -38.09 -39.86 -22.88
C ILE A 404 -38.85 -41.09 -22.33
N PRO A 405 -38.39 -41.79 -21.33
CA PRO A 405 -39.13 -42.98 -20.82
C PRO A 405 -40.38 -42.62 -20.03
N PHE A 406 -40.47 -41.45 -19.42
CA PHE A 406 -41.60 -41.06 -18.56
C PHE A 406 -42.70 -40.27 -19.28
N ILE A 407 -42.38 -39.50 -20.29
CA ILE A 407 -43.32 -38.55 -20.94
C ILE A 407 -43.74 -39.04 -22.33
N MET A 408 -42.86 -39.72 -23.08
CA MET A 408 -43.19 -40.26 -24.39
C MET A 408 -44.36 -41.26 -24.40
N PRO A 409 -44.55 -42.18 -23.41
CA PRO A 409 -45.73 -43.01 -23.37
C PRO A 409 -47.06 -42.25 -23.29
N TRP A 410 -47.06 -41.04 -22.70
CA TRP A 410 -48.26 -40.22 -22.54
C TRP A 410 -48.72 -39.49 -23.83
N PHE A 411 -47.87 -39.45 -24.85
CA PHE A 411 -48.16 -38.79 -26.13
C PHE A 411 -48.54 -39.78 -27.24
N PHE A 412 -48.37 -41.08 -27.01
CA PHE A 412 -48.63 -42.10 -28.02
C PHE A 412 -49.71 -43.13 -27.61
N ASP A 413 -50.36 -42.97 -26.45
CA ASP A 413 -51.64 -43.57 -26.07
C ASP A 413 -52.78 -42.54 -26.29
#